data_799c9572613b330cba3d8d5a5240e43d
#
_entry.id   799c9572613b330cba3d8d5a5240e43d
#
_cell.length_a   1.000
_cell.length_b   1.000
_cell.length_c   1.000
_cell.angle_alpha   90.00
_cell.angle_beta   90.00
_cell.angle_gamma   90.00
#
_symmetry.space_group_name_H-M   'P 1'
#
loop_
_entity.id
_entity.type
_entity.pdbx_description
1 polymer ?
#
loop_
_entity_poly.entity_id
_entity_poly.type
_entity_poly.pdbx_seq_one_letter_code
_entity_poly.pdbx_strand_id
1 'polypeptide(L)'
;MRRNIFLPLTLVAAILIALPTFAQELNKLSKQEKKEGWTLLFNGKTFDGWRQCNGTAMPKNWTIEKDAMKVFTGEGKKPGQGADGDIVYATKKFKNFELSVDWNAGKAGNSGIFYNVREVPGKPIYYAAPEVQILDNVDASDNKIDSHLAGSLYDLIAADPKTVHPSGSWNTIVIKVKDGVVTHTQNGVKVVSYTLWTPEWDAMVAKSKFKSFPGWTEGIAKEGYIGLQDHGYPIWFRNIKIREL
;
A
#
# COMPACT_ATOMS: atom_id res chain seq x y z
N MET A 1 8.75 -63.51 44.51
CA MET A 1 8.98 -62.08 44.93
C MET A 1 9.28 -61.24 43.68
N ARG A 2 8.31 -60.49 43.18
CA ARG A 2 8.50 -59.56 42.02
C ARG A 2 8.76 -58.17 42.61
N ARG A 3 9.94 -57.60 42.35
CA ARG A 3 10.32 -56.22 42.71
C ARG A 3 9.75 -55.26 41.67
N ASN A 4 8.82 -54.41 42.08
CA ASN A 4 8.36 -53.26 41.31
C ASN A 4 9.41 -52.14 41.40
N ILE A 5 10.00 -51.78 40.27
CA ILE A 5 10.90 -50.64 40.14
C ILE A 5 10.04 -49.44 39.75
N PHE A 6 9.83 -48.50 40.64
CA PHE A 6 9.23 -47.19 40.34
C PHE A 6 10.33 -46.26 39.77
N LEU A 7 10.20 -45.87 38.51
CA LEU A 7 10.97 -44.77 37.93
C LEU A 7 10.29 -43.45 38.31
N PRO A 8 11.01 -42.44 38.80
CA PRO A 8 10.43 -41.14 39.04
C PRO A 8 10.27 -40.38 37.71
N LEU A 9 9.07 -39.93 37.43
CA LEU A 9 8.74 -39.07 36.29
C LEU A 9 9.19 -37.63 36.64
N THR A 10 10.33 -37.19 36.11
CA THR A 10 10.80 -35.81 36.26
C THR A 10 10.02 -34.93 35.30
N LEU A 11 9.12 -34.10 35.83
CA LEU A 11 8.37 -33.08 35.12
C LEU A 11 9.31 -31.90 34.79
N VAL A 12 9.75 -31.78 33.55
CA VAL A 12 10.49 -30.61 33.06
C VAL A 12 9.48 -29.51 32.76
N ALA A 13 9.35 -28.56 33.66
CA ALA A 13 8.56 -27.35 33.43
C ALA A 13 9.31 -26.45 32.45
N ALA A 14 8.83 -26.37 31.19
CA ALA A 14 9.30 -25.38 30.21
C ALA A 14 8.81 -23.99 30.63
N ILE A 15 9.68 -23.16 31.15
CA ILE A 15 9.41 -21.75 31.42
C ILE A 15 9.37 -21.03 30.05
N LEU A 16 8.19 -20.75 29.56
CA LEU A 16 7.99 -19.82 28.42
C LEU A 16 8.31 -18.39 28.91
N ILE A 17 9.52 -17.92 28.63
CA ILE A 17 9.88 -16.52 28.82
C ILE A 17 9.17 -15.73 27.72
N ALA A 18 8.04 -15.11 28.06
CA ALA A 18 7.40 -14.10 27.19
C ALA A 18 8.34 -12.89 27.12
N LEU A 19 9.08 -12.76 26.02
CA LEU A 19 9.82 -11.53 25.73
C LEU A 19 8.80 -10.39 25.53
N PRO A 20 9.00 -9.23 26.18
CA PRO A 20 8.13 -8.08 25.96
C PRO A 20 8.24 -7.68 24.49
N THR A 21 7.17 -7.85 23.72
CA THR A 21 7.04 -7.26 22.38
C THR A 21 6.85 -5.76 22.58
N PHE A 22 7.93 -5.00 22.53
CA PHE A 22 7.80 -3.54 22.40
C PHE A 22 7.09 -3.26 21.07
N ALA A 23 5.88 -2.70 21.14
CA ALA A 23 5.21 -2.22 19.96
C ALA A 23 6.14 -1.24 19.23
N GLN A 24 6.37 -1.44 17.93
CA GLN A 24 7.21 -0.54 17.15
C GLN A 24 6.59 0.85 17.19
N GLU A 25 7.39 1.88 17.50
CA GLU A 25 6.94 3.27 17.47
C GLU A 25 6.52 3.65 16.06
N LEU A 26 5.39 4.37 15.94
CA LEU A 26 4.85 4.80 14.64
C LEU A 26 5.83 5.72 13.90
N ASN A 27 5.94 5.53 12.60
CA ASN A 27 6.80 6.32 11.70
C ASN A 27 8.26 6.37 12.16
N LYS A 28 8.73 5.28 12.75
CA LYS A 28 10.13 5.10 13.14
C LYS A 28 10.65 3.76 12.63
N LEU A 29 11.89 3.76 12.19
CA LEU A 29 12.58 2.52 11.81
C LEU A 29 13.22 1.89 13.03
N SER A 30 13.00 0.60 13.21
CA SER A 30 13.73 -0.22 14.15
C SER A 30 15.22 -0.26 13.79
N LYS A 31 16.06 -0.70 14.72
CA LYS A 31 17.51 -0.91 14.45
C LYS A 31 17.73 -1.92 13.31
N GLN A 32 16.89 -2.95 13.24
CA GLN A 32 16.97 -3.97 12.20
C GLN A 32 16.59 -3.41 10.83
N GLU A 33 15.49 -2.66 10.73
CA GLU A 33 15.06 -2.03 9.47
C GLU A 33 16.12 -1.06 8.93
N LYS A 34 16.75 -0.25 9.81
CA LYS A 34 17.87 0.61 9.40
C LYS A 34 19.03 -0.19 8.82
N LYS A 35 19.37 -1.32 9.44
CA LYS A 35 20.43 -2.22 8.96
C LYS A 35 20.08 -2.89 7.63
N GLU A 36 18.80 -3.14 7.39
CA GLU A 36 18.27 -3.71 6.15
C GLU A 36 18.06 -2.67 5.03
N GLY A 37 18.43 -1.41 5.26
CA GLY A 37 18.37 -0.34 4.26
C GLY A 37 17.00 0.32 4.10
N TRP A 38 16.06 0.11 5.03
CA TRP A 38 14.79 0.82 5.01
C TRP A 38 14.97 2.31 5.27
N THR A 39 14.20 3.13 4.58
CA THR A 39 14.06 4.58 4.78
C THR A 39 12.59 4.94 4.93
N LEU A 40 12.30 5.94 5.77
CA LEU A 40 10.94 6.47 5.90
C LEU A 40 10.65 7.45 4.76
N LEU A 41 9.47 7.31 4.16
CA LEU A 41 8.91 8.31 3.25
C LEU A 41 7.96 9.28 3.98
N PHE A 42 7.63 8.99 5.25
CA PHE A 42 6.82 9.84 6.10
C PHE A 42 7.27 9.72 7.56
N ASN A 43 7.48 10.86 8.21
CA ASN A 43 8.00 10.95 9.57
C ASN A 43 6.91 11.11 10.65
N GLY A 44 5.62 11.11 10.26
CA GLY A 44 4.48 11.34 11.16
C GLY A 44 4.14 12.81 11.41
N LYS A 45 4.93 13.78 10.92
CA LYS A 45 4.83 15.18 11.32
C LYS A 45 4.81 16.18 10.17
N THR A 46 5.44 15.87 9.05
CA THR A 46 5.57 16.78 7.90
C THR A 46 5.31 16.02 6.59
N PHE A 47 4.99 16.76 5.54
CA PHE A 47 4.87 16.23 4.18
C PHE A 47 6.18 16.33 3.38
N ASP A 48 7.32 16.38 4.06
CA ASP A 48 8.62 16.49 3.40
C ASP A 48 8.80 15.43 2.32
N GLY A 49 9.16 15.89 1.12
CA GLY A 49 9.31 15.03 -0.07
C GLY A 49 8.02 14.74 -0.83
N TRP A 50 6.85 15.09 -0.29
CA TRP A 50 5.55 14.89 -0.94
C TRP A 50 5.03 16.18 -1.58
N ARG A 51 4.37 16.04 -2.72
CA ARG A 51 3.65 17.12 -3.41
C ARG A 51 2.52 16.56 -4.26
N GLN A 52 1.65 17.42 -4.73
CA GLN A 52 0.64 17.06 -5.71
C GLN A 52 1.27 16.45 -6.97
N CYS A 53 0.66 15.39 -7.49
CA CYS A 53 0.99 14.86 -8.81
C CYS A 53 0.77 15.94 -9.87
N ASN A 54 1.75 16.15 -10.74
CA ASN A 54 1.78 17.25 -11.71
C ASN A 54 1.74 18.67 -11.10
N GLY A 55 1.97 18.81 -9.79
CA GLY A 55 1.98 20.08 -9.06
C GLY A 55 3.30 20.34 -8.33
N THR A 56 3.37 21.41 -7.54
CA THR A 56 4.57 21.81 -6.80
C THR A 56 4.37 21.88 -5.29
N ALA A 57 3.12 21.89 -4.81
CA ALA A 57 2.76 22.00 -3.41
C ALA A 57 1.84 20.85 -2.98
N MET A 58 1.65 20.69 -1.67
CA MET A 58 0.64 19.76 -1.13
C MET A 58 -0.78 20.27 -1.36
N PRO A 59 -1.73 19.41 -1.76
CA PRO A 59 -3.14 19.77 -1.84
C PRO A 59 -3.71 20.04 -0.44
N LYS A 60 -4.68 20.97 -0.34
CA LYS A 60 -5.25 21.42 0.94
C LYS A 60 -6.07 20.34 1.67
N ASN A 61 -6.54 19.34 0.97
CA ASN A 61 -7.31 18.23 1.51
C ASN A 61 -6.45 17.07 2.08
N TRP A 62 -5.14 17.26 2.13
CA TRP A 62 -4.23 16.41 2.88
C TRP A 62 -3.83 17.09 4.19
N THR A 63 -3.98 16.37 5.29
CA THR A 63 -3.59 16.82 6.64
C THR A 63 -2.81 15.74 7.35
N ILE A 64 -2.24 16.07 8.50
CA ILE A 64 -1.63 15.10 9.41
C ILE A 64 -2.52 15.00 10.64
N GLU A 65 -3.03 13.79 10.92
CA GLU A 65 -3.89 13.50 12.06
C GLU A 65 -3.39 12.25 12.79
N LYS A 66 -3.07 12.37 14.07
CA LYS A 66 -2.60 11.24 14.91
C LYS A 66 -1.44 10.46 14.28
N ASP A 67 -0.42 11.19 13.87
CA ASP A 67 0.79 10.65 13.21
C ASP A 67 0.52 9.91 11.88
N ALA A 68 -0.60 10.18 11.21
CA ALA A 68 -0.92 9.64 9.88
C ALA A 68 -1.18 10.77 8.88
N MET A 69 -0.79 10.57 7.62
CA MET A 69 -1.30 11.36 6.51
C MET A 69 -2.78 11.03 6.34
N LYS A 70 -3.62 12.03 6.31
CA LYS A 70 -5.05 11.88 6.07
C LYS A 70 -5.43 12.66 4.84
N VAL A 71 -6.03 11.97 3.87
CA VAL A 71 -6.82 12.60 2.83
C VAL A 71 -8.28 12.63 3.25
N PHE A 72 -8.99 13.70 2.94
CA PHE A 72 -10.39 13.86 3.30
C PHE A 72 -11.17 14.55 2.18
N THR A 73 -12.47 14.39 2.22
CA THR A 73 -13.38 15.12 1.35
C THR A 73 -13.15 16.62 1.52
N GLY A 74 -12.85 17.32 0.44
CA GLY A 74 -12.63 18.78 0.46
C GLY A 74 -13.81 19.54 1.08
N GLU A 75 -13.55 20.71 1.66
CA GLU A 75 -14.55 21.56 2.30
C GLU A 75 -15.73 21.85 1.36
N GLY A 76 -16.96 21.66 1.84
CA GLY A 76 -18.18 21.83 1.08
C GLY A 76 -18.50 20.75 0.04
N LYS A 77 -17.68 19.69 -0.07
CA LYS A 77 -17.91 18.57 -0.99
C LYS A 77 -18.47 17.36 -0.24
N LYS A 78 -19.20 16.50 -0.98
CA LYS A 78 -19.63 15.19 -0.45
C LYS A 78 -18.53 14.15 -0.67
N PRO A 79 -18.46 13.08 0.15
CA PRO A 79 -17.55 11.97 -0.10
C PRO A 79 -17.63 11.46 -1.55
N GLY A 80 -16.49 11.22 -2.16
CA GLY A 80 -16.38 10.86 -3.58
C GLY A 80 -16.45 12.03 -4.56
N GLN A 81 -16.54 13.28 -4.08
CA GLN A 81 -16.52 14.47 -4.92
C GLN A 81 -15.20 15.25 -4.72
N GLY A 82 -14.50 15.56 -5.82
CA GLY A 82 -13.34 16.43 -5.83
C GLY A 82 -12.02 15.73 -5.49
N ALA A 83 -11.79 14.66 -6.18
CA ALA A 83 -10.53 13.92 -6.20
C ALA A 83 -9.49 14.62 -7.09
N ASP A 84 -8.94 15.74 -6.65
CA ASP A 84 -7.94 16.49 -7.42
C ASP A 84 -6.59 16.55 -6.72
N GLY A 85 -6.40 15.72 -5.70
CA GLY A 85 -5.30 15.85 -4.77
C GLY A 85 -4.37 14.64 -4.69
N ASP A 86 -4.24 13.81 -5.75
CA ASP A 86 -3.23 12.74 -5.78
C ASP A 86 -1.85 13.31 -5.47
N ILE A 87 -1.09 12.63 -4.61
CA ILE A 87 0.24 13.07 -4.21
C ILE A 87 1.31 12.05 -4.59
N VAL A 88 2.53 12.55 -4.81
CA VAL A 88 3.70 11.72 -5.09
C VAL A 88 4.85 12.06 -4.15
N TYR A 89 5.61 11.05 -3.75
CA TYR A 89 6.90 11.26 -3.10
C TYR A 89 7.93 11.60 -4.17
N ALA A 90 8.26 12.88 -4.28
CA ALA A 90 8.98 13.45 -5.42
C ALA A 90 10.50 13.62 -5.19
N THR A 91 11.04 13.19 -4.04
CA THR A 91 12.46 13.32 -3.73
C THR A 91 13.32 12.45 -4.66
N LYS A 92 12.85 11.25 -5.02
CA LYS A 92 13.52 10.37 -5.98
C LYS A 92 12.53 9.38 -6.60
N LYS A 93 12.94 8.79 -7.72
CA LYS A 93 12.27 7.65 -8.35
C LYS A 93 12.87 6.35 -7.85
N PHE A 94 12.09 5.27 -7.90
CA PHE A 94 12.49 3.94 -7.47
C PHE A 94 12.31 2.94 -8.62
N LYS A 95 13.25 2.00 -8.76
CA LYS A 95 13.24 0.96 -9.80
C LYS A 95 12.96 -0.41 -9.20
N ASN A 96 13.85 -0.91 -8.35
CA ASN A 96 13.71 -2.16 -7.61
C ASN A 96 13.59 -1.82 -6.13
N PHE A 97 12.49 -2.19 -5.50
CA PHE A 97 12.20 -1.77 -4.13
C PHE A 97 11.21 -2.70 -3.43
N GLU A 98 11.15 -2.53 -2.14
CA GLU A 98 10.08 -3.03 -1.29
C GLU A 98 9.51 -1.85 -0.51
N LEU A 99 8.23 -1.55 -0.75
CA LEU A 99 7.47 -0.47 -0.11
C LEU A 99 6.51 -1.09 0.90
N SER A 100 6.50 -0.60 2.12
CA SER A 100 5.53 -0.97 3.16
C SER A 100 4.72 0.25 3.56
N VAL A 101 3.40 0.10 3.61
CA VAL A 101 2.46 1.17 3.97
C VAL A 101 1.38 0.61 4.89
N ASP A 102 1.16 1.24 6.04
CA ASP A 102 -0.05 1.03 6.81
C ASP A 102 -1.15 1.98 6.32
N TRP A 103 -2.36 1.43 6.11
CA TRP A 103 -3.51 2.19 5.65
C TRP A 103 -4.76 1.88 6.45
N ASN A 104 -5.65 2.84 6.55
CA ASN A 104 -6.97 2.70 7.18
C ASN A 104 -8.00 3.45 6.32
N ALA A 105 -9.05 2.75 5.91
CA ALA A 105 -10.16 3.34 5.18
C ALA A 105 -11.30 3.70 6.13
N GLY A 106 -11.81 4.91 6.03
CA GLY A 106 -13.10 5.28 6.62
C GLY A 106 -14.25 4.56 5.94
N LYS A 107 -15.46 4.71 6.44
CA LYS A 107 -16.66 4.12 5.84
C LYS A 107 -16.81 4.53 4.38
N ALA A 108 -17.07 3.57 3.50
CA ALA A 108 -17.11 3.69 2.05
C ALA A 108 -15.81 4.23 1.43
N GLY A 109 -14.69 4.16 2.18
CA GLY A 109 -13.39 4.69 1.77
C GLY A 109 -12.88 4.07 0.49
N ASN A 110 -12.31 4.91 -0.39
CA ASN A 110 -11.67 4.52 -1.64
C ASN A 110 -10.40 5.35 -1.83
N SER A 111 -9.31 4.70 -2.21
CA SER A 111 -8.01 5.29 -2.50
C SER A 111 -7.13 4.27 -3.22
N GLY A 112 -5.88 4.63 -3.54
CA GLY A 112 -4.90 3.76 -4.16
C GLY A 112 -3.48 4.10 -3.76
N ILE A 113 -2.59 3.11 -3.83
CA ILE A 113 -1.15 3.28 -3.72
C ILE A 113 -0.55 2.99 -5.08
N PHE A 114 0.10 4.00 -5.67
CA PHE A 114 0.72 3.90 -6.98
C PHE A 114 2.22 3.69 -6.88
N TYR A 115 2.77 2.97 -7.83
CA TYR A 115 4.20 2.77 -7.99
C TYR A 115 4.60 2.84 -9.46
N ASN A 116 5.89 3.01 -9.72
CA ASN A 116 6.39 3.31 -11.07
C ASN A 116 5.68 4.51 -11.72
N VAL A 117 5.26 5.49 -10.91
CA VAL A 117 4.51 6.65 -11.39
C VAL A 117 5.36 7.46 -12.36
N ARG A 118 4.84 7.63 -13.57
CA ARG A 118 5.28 8.62 -14.56
C ARG A 118 4.25 9.73 -14.62
N GLU A 119 4.62 10.92 -14.24
CA GLU A 119 3.73 12.08 -14.36
C GLU A 119 3.53 12.44 -15.83
N VAL A 120 2.29 12.60 -16.22
CA VAL A 120 1.89 13.06 -17.54
C VAL A 120 1.13 14.37 -17.39
N PRO A 121 1.62 15.50 -17.93
CA PRO A 121 0.99 16.81 -17.73
C PRO A 121 -0.51 16.82 -18.02
N GLY A 122 -1.31 17.33 -17.06
CA GLY A 122 -2.76 17.41 -17.16
C GLY A 122 -3.51 16.08 -17.10
N LYS A 123 -2.84 14.97 -16.74
CA LYS A 123 -3.48 13.66 -16.57
C LYS A 123 -3.44 13.22 -15.11
N PRO A 124 -4.44 12.46 -14.64
CA PRO A 124 -4.45 11.89 -13.29
C PRO A 124 -3.36 10.82 -13.14
N ILE A 125 -2.99 10.52 -11.90
CA ILE A 125 -1.89 9.60 -11.57
C ILE A 125 -2.08 8.20 -12.19
N TYR A 126 -3.31 7.67 -12.21
CA TYR A 126 -3.63 6.34 -12.75
C TYR A 126 -3.49 6.23 -14.27
N TYR A 127 -3.26 7.37 -14.96
CA TYR A 127 -3.09 7.39 -16.41
C TYR A 127 -1.83 6.66 -16.89
N ALA A 128 -0.81 6.55 -16.05
CA ALA A 128 0.48 5.95 -16.41
C ALA A 128 1.17 5.22 -15.23
N ALA A 129 0.39 4.63 -14.32
CA ALA A 129 0.94 3.93 -13.16
C ALA A 129 0.03 2.79 -12.69
N PRO A 130 0.57 1.62 -12.32
CA PRO A 130 -0.17 0.56 -11.64
C PRO A 130 -0.61 1.00 -10.23
N GLU A 131 -1.76 0.48 -9.80
CA GLU A 131 -2.41 0.81 -8.55
C GLU A 131 -2.66 -0.43 -7.70
N VAL A 132 -2.24 -0.37 -6.43
CA VAL A 132 -2.77 -1.24 -5.39
C VAL A 132 -4.02 -0.59 -4.83
N GLN A 133 -5.16 -1.25 -4.97
CA GLN A 133 -6.44 -0.72 -4.48
C GLN A 133 -6.47 -0.66 -2.96
N ILE A 134 -6.99 0.45 -2.44
CA ILE A 134 -7.34 0.68 -1.04
C ILE A 134 -8.83 0.95 -0.96
N LEU A 135 -9.58 0.06 -0.32
CA LEU A 135 -11.03 0.11 -0.35
C LEU A 135 -11.65 -0.37 0.98
N ASP A 136 -12.76 0.25 1.37
CA ASP A 136 -13.73 -0.39 2.24
C ASP A 136 -14.51 -1.42 1.41
N ASN A 137 -14.12 -2.69 1.51
CA ASN A 137 -14.71 -3.76 0.71
C ASN A 137 -16.20 -3.99 0.94
N VAL A 138 -16.78 -3.38 1.98
CA VAL A 138 -18.21 -3.58 2.37
C VAL A 138 -19.09 -2.46 1.85
N ASP A 139 -18.74 -1.21 2.19
CA ASP A 139 -19.64 -0.05 1.96
C ASP A 139 -19.23 0.81 0.74
N ALA A 140 -18.04 0.61 0.15
CA ALA A 140 -17.64 1.38 -1.01
C ALA A 140 -18.45 1.01 -2.26
N SER A 141 -18.81 2.00 -3.08
CA SER A 141 -19.58 1.78 -4.32
C SER A 141 -18.84 0.95 -5.36
N ASP A 142 -17.51 0.95 -5.32
CA ASP A 142 -16.62 0.25 -6.28
C ASP A 142 -16.33 -1.22 -5.89
N ASN A 143 -17.04 -1.78 -4.92
CA ASN A 143 -16.83 -3.15 -4.40
C ASN A 143 -17.55 -4.25 -5.20
N LYS A 144 -17.97 -3.98 -6.43
CA LYS A 144 -18.79 -4.92 -7.24
C LYS A 144 -17.95 -5.85 -8.14
N ILE A 145 -16.69 -5.54 -8.29
CA ILE A 145 -15.75 -6.27 -9.15
C ILE A 145 -14.59 -6.75 -8.27
N ASP A 146 -14.27 -8.04 -8.32
CA ASP A 146 -13.26 -8.64 -7.44
C ASP A 146 -11.88 -7.96 -7.57
N SER A 147 -11.48 -7.55 -8.79
CA SER A 147 -10.23 -6.83 -9.01
C SER A 147 -10.25 -5.36 -8.55
N HIS A 148 -11.37 -4.87 -8.03
CA HIS A 148 -11.50 -3.56 -7.38
C HIS A 148 -11.45 -3.64 -5.85
N LEU A 149 -11.37 -4.83 -5.26
CA LEU A 149 -11.25 -5.00 -3.82
C LEU A 149 -9.84 -4.65 -3.32
N ALA A 150 -9.74 -4.23 -2.07
CA ALA A 150 -8.48 -3.80 -1.47
C ALA A 150 -7.36 -4.87 -1.58
N GLY A 151 -6.14 -4.42 -1.90
CA GLY A 151 -4.97 -5.27 -2.13
C GLY A 151 -4.81 -5.73 -3.58
N SER A 152 -5.85 -5.63 -4.42
CA SER A 152 -5.83 -5.99 -5.84
C SER A 152 -4.86 -5.11 -6.64
N LEU A 153 -4.36 -5.64 -7.75
CA LEU A 153 -3.92 -4.79 -8.86
C LEU A 153 -5.18 -4.30 -9.55
N TYR A 154 -5.52 -3.04 -9.33
CA TYR A 154 -6.82 -2.46 -9.71
C TYR A 154 -7.20 -2.74 -11.16
N ASP A 155 -8.43 -3.22 -11.37
CA ASP A 155 -9.04 -3.59 -12.66
C ASP A 155 -8.35 -4.75 -13.40
N LEU A 156 -7.29 -5.36 -12.85
CA LEU A 156 -6.46 -6.36 -13.53
C LEU A 156 -6.39 -7.70 -12.79
N ILE A 157 -5.96 -7.72 -11.51
CA ILE A 157 -5.77 -8.95 -10.75
C ILE A 157 -6.42 -8.80 -9.38
N ALA A 158 -7.39 -9.66 -9.08
CA ALA A 158 -8.09 -9.69 -7.80
C ALA A 158 -7.20 -10.22 -6.67
N ALA A 159 -7.28 -9.58 -5.50
CA ALA A 159 -6.75 -10.09 -4.24
C ALA A 159 -7.82 -10.89 -3.46
N ASP A 160 -7.39 -11.76 -2.54
CA ASP A 160 -8.32 -12.42 -1.62
C ASP A 160 -8.85 -11.40 -0.58
N PRO A 161 -10.16 -11.07 -0.60
CA PRO A 161 -10.74 -10.07 0.31
C PRO A 161 -10.67 -10.46 1.78
N LYS A 162 -10.50 -11.73 2.10
CA LYS A 162 -10.38 -12.23 3.49
C LYS A 162 -9.12 -11.76 4.19
N THR A 163 -8.14 -11.25 3.44
CA THR A 163 -6.88 -10.71 3.98
C THR A 163 -7.02 -9.29 4.52
N VAL A 164 -8.16 -8.62 4.32
CA VAL A 164 -8.39 -7.21 4.65
C VAL A 164 -9.16 -7.08 5.96
N HIS A 165 -8.65 -6.24 6.87
CA HIS A 165 -9.37 -5.86 8.08
C HIS A 165 -10.46 -4.83 7.74
N PRO A 166 -11.58 -4.80 8.49
CA PRO A 166 -12.71 -3.91 8.19
C PRO A 166 -12.36 -2.42 8.22
N SER A 167 -13.20 -1.60 7.60
CA SER A 167 -13.19 -0.14 7.70
C SER A 167 -13.01 0.34 9.15
N GLY A 168 -12.17 1.35 9.33
CA GLY A 168 -11.77 1.85 10.66
C GLY A 168 -10.59 1.10 11.29
N SER A 169 -10.17 -0.02 10.72
CA SER A 169 -9.01 -0.80 11.18
C SER A 169 -7.78 -0.53 10.33
N TRP A 170 -6.59 -0.68 10.94
CA TRP A 170 -5.34 -0.59 10.22
C TRP A 170 -5.03 -1.89 9.47
N ASN A 171 -4.57 -1.73 8.25
CA ASN A 171 -4.07 -2.77 7.38
C ASN A 171 -2.64 -2.43 6.97
N THR A 172 -1.82 -3.44 6.66
CA THR A 172 -0.49 -3.25 6.11
C THR A 172 -0.42 -3.87 4.72
N ILE A 173 0.02 -3.10 3.73
CA ILE A 173 0.35 -3.60 2.40
C ILE A 173 1.86 -3.49 2.16
N VAL A 174 2.46 -4.55 1.62
CA VAL A 174 3.82 -4.55 1.13
C VAL A 174 3.82 -4.78 -0.37
N ILE A 175 4.42 -3.84 -1.10
CA ILE A 175 4.59 -3.89 -2.55
C ILE A 175 6.08 -4.13 -2.83
N LYS A 176 6.40 -5.25 -3.47
CA LYS A 176 7.77 -5.53 -3.89
C LYS A 176 7.84 -5.53 -5.40
N VAL A 177 8.77 -4.74 -5.93
CA VAL A 177 9.12 -4.68 -7.36
C VAL A 177 10.58 -5.04 -7.49
N LYS A 178 10.89 -6.12 -8.23
CA LYS A 178 12.25 -6.52 -8.51
C LYS A 178 12.35 -7.09 -9.92
N ASP A 179 13.13 -6.45 -10.77
CA ASP A 179 13.37 -6.84 -12.17
C ASP A 179 12.07 -7.13 -12.95
N GLY A 180 11.05 -6.29 -12.70
CA GLY A 180 9.72 -6.40 -13.31
C GLY A 180 8.75 -7.33 -12.58
N VAL A 181 9.24 -8.23 -11.73
CA VAL A 181 8.35 -9.06 -10.90
C VAL A 181 7.78 -8.22 -9.78
N VAL A 182 6.44 -8.19 -9.70
CA VAL A 182 5.67 -7.46 -8.69
C VAL A 182 4.91 -8.42 -7.81
N THR A 183 4.91 -8.16 -6.51
CA THR A 183 4.04 -8.88 -5.56
C THR A 183 3.37 -7.89 -4.62
N HIS A 184 2.10 -8.14 -4.30
CA HIS A 184 1.38 -7.48 -3.22
C HIS A 184 1.22 -8.46 -2.05
N THR A 185 1.56 -8.01 -0.85
CA THR A 185 1.37 -8.79 0.39
C THR A 185 0.49 -7.97 1.33
N GLN A 186 -0.74 -8.42 1.54
CA GLN A 186 -1.75 -7.77 2.38
C GLN A 186 -1.81 -8.47 3.74
N ASN A 187 -1.56 -7.74 4.81
CA ASN A 187 -1.54 -8.27 6.19
C ASN A 187 -0.73 -9.58 6.35
N GLY A 188 0.45 -9.63 5.70
CA GLY A 188 1.35 -10.78 5.73
C GLY A 188 1.03 -11.90 4.73
N VAL A 189 -0.06 -11.82 3.97
CA VAL A 189 -0.43 -12.81 2.96
C VAL A 189 -0.16 -12.27 1.56
N LYS A 190 0.60 -13.02 0.74
CA LYS A 190 0.81 -12.66 -0.66
C LYS A 190 -0.50 -12.88 -1.44
N VAL A 191 -1.07 -11.79 -1.97
CA VAL A 191 -2.40 -11.79 -2.61
C VAL A 191 -2.32 -11.59 -4.13
N VAL A 192 -1.27 -10.91 -4.64
CA VAL A 192 -1.08 -10.66 -6.07
C VAL A 192 0.35 -10.92 -6.44
N SER A 193 0.57 -11.48 -7.65
CA SER A 193 1.90 -11.64 -8.24
C SER A 193 1.79 -11.60 -9.76
N TYR A 194 2.65 -10.81 -10.43
CA TYR A 194 2.72 -10.69 -11.89
C TYR A 194 4.08 -10.14 -12.33
N THR A 195 4.32 -10.13 -13.64
CA THR A 195 5.54 -9.57 -14.21
C THR A 195 5.20 -8.49 -15.22
N LEU A 196 5.68 -7.27 -14.99
CA LEU A 196 5.58 -6.14 -15.89
C LEU A 196 6.37 -6.39 -17.19
N TRP A 197 5.97 -5.73 -18.26
CA TRP A 197 6.69 -5.69 -19.55
C TRP A 197 6.85 -7.07 -20.21
N THR A 198 5.88 -7.96 -20.02
CA THR A 198 5.81 -9.27 -20.66
C THR A 198 4.61 -9.33 -21.61
N PRO A 199 4.58 -10.29 -22.59
CA PRO A 199 3.41 -10.49 -23.42
C PRO A 199 2.12 -10.77 -22.62
N GLU A 200 2.22 -11.45 -21.48
CA GLU A 200 1.10 -11.70 -20.58
C GLU A 200 0.57 -10.41 -19.95
N TRP A 201 1.48 -9.52 -19.54
CA TRP A 201 1.14 -8.18 -19.07
C TRP A 201 0.39 -7.39 -20.15
N ASP A 202 0.93 -7.33 -21.36
CA ASP A 202 0.34 -6.60 -22.48
C ASP A 202 -1.04 -7.16 -22.84
N ALA A 203 -1.20 -8.48 -22.85
CA ALA A 203 -2.48 -9.14 -23.09
C ALA A 203 -3.52 -8.84 -21.98
N MET A 204 -3.10 -8.69 -20.74
CA MET A 204 -3.97 -8.32 -19.62
C MET A 204 -4.40 -6.86 -19.73
N VAL A 205 -3.49 -5.93 -20.00
CA VAL A 205 -3.78 -4.51 -20.21
C VAL A 205 -4.75 -4.33 -21.39
N ALA A 206 -4.55 -5.05 -22.49
CA ALA A 206 -5.39 -4.97 -23.68
C ALA A 206 -6.87 -5.38 -23.44
N LYS A 207 -7.14 -6.13 -22.37
CA LYS A 207 -8.49 -6.55 -21.96
C LYS A 207 -9.13 -5.62 -20.93
N SER A 208 -8.35 -4.73 -20.33
CA SER A 208 -8.79 -3.81 -19.27
C SER A 208 -9.24 -2.45 -19.81
N LYS A 209 -9.74 -1.59 -18.93
CA LYS A 209 -10.03 -0.18 -19.26
C LYS A 209 -8.78 0.61 -19.64
N PHE A 210 -7.60 0.16 -19.21
CA PHE A 210 -6.32 0.85 -19.44
C PHE A 210 -5.84 0.77 -20.91
N LYS A 211 -6.42 -0.10 -21.74
CA LYS A 211 -6.10 -0.22 -23.18
C LYS A 211 -6.22 1.10 -23.95
N SER A 212 -7.04 2.03 -23.45
CA SER A 212 -7.28 3.34 -24.08
C SER A 212 -6.34 4.43 -23.52
N PHE A 213 -5.48 4.11 -22.56
CA PHE A 213 -4.58 5.08 -21.94
C PHE A 213 -3.18 4.96 -22.54
N PRO A 214 -2.72 5.98 -23.33
CA PRO A 214 -1.35 5.96 -23.89
C PRO A 214 -0.27 5.69 -22.85
N GLY A 215 -0.42 6.19 -21.62
CA GLY A 215 0.52 5.94 -20.53
C GLY A 215 0.72 4.45 -20.19
N TRP A 216 -0.26 3.61 -20.50
CA TRP A 216 -0.20 2.15 -20.32
C TRP A 216 0.24 1.42 -21.60
N THR A 217 -0.27 1.84 -22.77
CA THR A 217 0.04 1.19 -24.05
C THR A 217 1.44 1.53 -24.56
N GLU A 218 2.00 2.66 -24.17
CA GLU A 218 3.41 3.02 -24.39
C GLU A 218 4.36 2.28 -23.44
N GLY A 219 3.81 1.62 -22.43
CA GLY A 219 4.51 0.87 -21.39
C GLY A 219 4.67 1.63 -20.06
N ILE A 220 4.46 0.90 -18.98
CA ILE A 220 4.69 1.40 -17.62
C ILE A 220 6.18 1.72 -17.43
N ALA A 221 6.46 2.81 -16.76
CA ALA A 221 7.83 3.25 -16.48
C ALA A 221 8.60 2.19 -15.68
N LYS A 222 9.89 1.99 -16.02
CA LYS A 222 10.79 1.05 -15.32
C LYS A 222 11.31 1.61 -14.01
N GLU A 223 11.17 2.91 -13.82
CA GLU A 223 11.54 3.68 -12.64
C GLU A 223 10.55 4.83 -12.49
N GLY A 224 10.00 5.02 -11.29
CA GLY A 224 8.97 6.03 -11.10
C GLY A 224 8.81 6.44 -9.64
N TYR A 225 7.93 7.41 -9.40
CA TYR A 225 7.58 7.85 -8.06
C TYR A 225 6.63 6.85 -7.38
N ILE A 226 6.54 6.98 -6.06
CA ILE A 226 5.47 6.37 -5.25
C ILE A 226 4.37 7.43 -5.09
N GLY A 227 3.10 7.02 -5.22
CA GLY A 227 1.97 7.92 -5.10
C GLY A 227 0.86 7.40 -4.20
N LEU A 228 0.03 8.33 -3.71
CA LEU A 228 -1.18 8.05 -2.93
C LEU A 228 -2.34 8.81 -3.57
N GLN A 229 -3.48 8.11 -3.70
CA GLN A 229 -4.66 8.67 -4.35
C GLN A 229 -5.53 9.46 -3.40
N ASP A 230 -6.08 10.54 -3.91
CA ASP A 230 -7.24 11.21 -3.38
C ASP A 230 -8.48 10.83 -4.20
N HIS A 231 -9.35 10.02 -3.65
CA HIS A 231 -10.64 9.68 -4.26
C HIS A 231 -11.82 10.39 -3.58
N GLY A 232 -11.55 11.42 -2.76
CA GLY A 232 -12.57 12.20 -2.05
C GLY A 232 -13.18 11.50 -0.84
N TYR A 233 -12.51 10.51 -0.27
CA TYR A 233 -12.92 9.80 0.94
C TYR A 233 -11.88 9.91 2.05
N PRO A 234 -12.28 9.82 3.33
CA PRO A 234 -11.33 9.77 4.44
C PRO A 234 -10.49 8.49 4.42
N ILE A 235 -9.20 8.64 4.18
CA ILE A 235 -8.21 7.55 4.26
C ILE A 235 -7.02 8.05 5.05
N TRP A 236 -6.40 7.18 5.84
CA TRP A 236 -5.20 7.45 6.60
C TRP A 236 -4.06 6.54 6.17
N PHE A 237 -2.85 7.10 6.07
CA PHE A 237 -1.62 6.39 5.76
C PHE A 237 -0.55 6.70 6.80
N ARG A 238 0.19 5.68 7.26
CA ARG A 238 1.32 5.83 8.18
C ARG A 238 2.36 4.73 7.97
N ASN A 239 3.47 4.78 8.69
CA ASN A 239 4.55 3.81 8.58
C ASN A 239 5.00 3.59 7.13
N ILE A 240 4.96 4.66 6.32
CA ILE A 240 5.34 4.61 4.91
C ILE A 240 6.86 4.52 4.84
N LYS A 241 7.37 3.36 4.46
CA LYS A 241 8.81 3.09 4.38
C LYS A 241 9.15 2.27 3.16
N ILE A 242 10.36 2.47 2.63
CA ILE A 242 10.84 1.81 1.43
C ILE A 242 12.28 1.34 1.63
N ARG A 243 12.67 0.25 0.98
CA ARG A 243 14.06 -0.14 0.77
C ARG A 243 14.31 -0.46 -0.69
N GLU A 244 15.48 -0.11 -1.18
CA GLU A 244 15.94 -0.48 -2.52
C GLU A 244 16.52 -1.91 -2.50
N LEU A 245 16.36 -2.64 -3.64
CA LEU A 245 16.73 -4.05 -3.77
C LEU A 245 17.83 -4.28 -4.80
#